data_5ad56d7bb9979f1d208731c0e166ce01
#
_entry.id   5ad56d7bb9979f1d208731c0e166ce01
#
_cell.length_a   1.000
_cell.length_b   1.000
_cell.length_c   1.000
_cell.angle_alpha   90.00
_cell.angle_beta   90.00
_cell.angle_gamma   90.00
#
_symmetry.space_group_name_H-M   'P 1'
#
loop_
_entity.id
_entity.type
_entity.pdbx_description
1 polymer ?
#
loop_
_entity_poly.entity_id
_entity_poly.type
_entity_poly.pdbx_seq_one_letter_code
_entity_poly.pdbx_strand_id
1 'polypeptide(L)'
;MVIVSGASDVTFESAVRQALLEIRMLSVQFFQEDRPGSAVPDLAEPFVSALDRTTRPRYWRGKERVEAFRWFVSGGSITYEEACTYDQSCSQDDGSRLRACLTTLKKQGRGYYPVVYRPKNELQNALGFFVVQVFIPKAFPLYLVEHLGTFESVRLKEFAESKGMTEWRLNPLPHMFT
;
A
#
# COMPACT_ATOMS: atom_id res chain seq x y z
N MET A 1 2.40 -17.77 9.53
CA MET A 1 2.69 -16.31 9.38
C MET A 1 2.53 -15.92 7.93
N VAL A 2 1.91 -14.78 7.67
CA VAL A 2 1.83 -14.17 6.33
C VAL A 2 2.56 -12.83 6.39
N ILE A 3 3.40 -12.56 5.40
CA ILE A 3 4.03 -11.26 5.19
C ILE A 3 3.60 -10.79 3.80
N VAL A 4 3.09 -9.58 3.72
CA VAL A 4 2.62 -8.98 2.47
C VAL A 4 3.33 -7.65 2.27
N SER A 5 3.73 -7.42 1.05
CA SER A 5 4.27 -6.15 0.60
C SER A 5 3.63 -5.76 -0.72
N GLY A 6 3.64 -4.49 -1.03
CA GLY A 6 3.16 -3.97 -2.30
C GLY A 6 4.11 -2.91 -2.82
N ALA A 7 4.36 -2.97 -4.11
CA ALA A 7 5.14 -1.95 -4.80
C ALA A 7 4.48 -1.59 -6.13
N SER A 8 4.81 -0.42 -6.64
CA SER A 8 4.32 0.05 -7.92
C SER A 8 5.48 0.60 -8.74
N ASP A 9 5.57 0.16 -9.98
CA ASP A 9 6.52 0.70 -10.95
C ASP A 9 5.89 0.67 -12.35
N VAL A 10 6.59 1.21 -13.32
CA VAL A 10 6.17 1.20 -14.73
C VAL A 10 6.39 -0.16 -15.40
N THR A 11 7.24 -1.01 -14.83
CA THR A 11 7.44 -2.39 -15.26
C THR A 11 7.09 -3.36 -14.15
N PHE A 12 6.56 -4.51 -14.53
CA PHE A 12 6.22 -5.59 -13.59
C PHE A 12 7.45 -6.08 -12.83
N GLU A 13 8.57 -6.29 -13.53
CA GLU A 13 9.82 -6.74 -12.91
C GLU A 13 10.30 -5.79 -11.81
N SER A 14 10.29 -4.49 -12.09
CA SER A 14 10.72 -3.48 -11.12
C SER A 14 9.80 -3.44 -9.89
N ALA A 15 8.50 -3.52 -10.10
CA ALA A 15 7.52 -3.57 -9.02
C ALA A 15 7.72 -4.82 -8.14
N VAL A 16 7.88 -6.00 -8.74
CA VAL A 16 8.15 -7.25 -8.00
C VAL A 16 9.45 -7.18 -7.23
N ARG A 17 10.52 -6.66 -7.83
CA ARG A 17 11.81 -6.50 -7.16
C ARG A 17 11.70 -5.61 -5.93
N GLN A 18 11.01 -4.49 -6.01
CA GLN A 18 10.79 -3.59 -4.88
C GLN A 18 9.98 -4.28 -3.77
N ALA A 19 8.89 -4.96 -4.12
CA ALA A 19 8.07 -5.70 -3.17
C ALA A 19 8.88 -6.79 -2.44
N LEU A 20 9.73 -7.54 -3.15
CA LEU A 20 10.60 -8.56 -2.55
C LEU A 20 11.65 -7.97 -1.62
N LEU A 21 12.22 -6.81 -1.95
CA LEU A 21 13.16 -6.11 -1.06
C LEU A 21 12.48 -5.69 0.24
N GLU A 22 11.26 -5.19 0.17
CA GLU A 22 10.47 -4.82 1.34
C GLU A 22 10.14 -6.06 2.20
N ILE A 23 9.69 -7.16 1.60
CA ILE A 23 9.45 -8.43 2.32
C ILE A 23 10.71 -8.88 3.05
N ARG A 24 11.88 -8.77 2.43
CA ARG A 24 13.15 -9.12 3.08
C ARG A 24 13.41 -8.27 4.32
N MET A 25 13.21 -6.95 4.22
CA MET A 25 13.38 -6.04 5.36
C MET A 25 12.42 -6.39 6.50
N LEU A 26 11.15 -6.59 6.18
CA LEU A 26 10.12 -6.97 7.14
C LEU A 26 10.43 -8.33 7.80
N SER A 27 10.89 -9.31 7.03
CA SER A 27 11.26 -10.62 7.56
C SER A 27 12.35 -10.51 8.62
N VAL A 28 13.40 -9.72 8.38
CA VAL A 28 14.48 -9.50 9.36
C VAL A 28 13.92 -8.87 10.64
N GLN A 29 13.09 -7.84 10.51
CA GLN A 29 12.45 -7.20 11.66
C GLN A 29 11.61 -8.19 12.47
N PHE A 30 10.80 -9.01 11.82
CA PHE A 30 9.96 -10.01 12.47
C PHE A 30 10.77 -11.07 13.24
N PHE A 31 11.87 -11.56 12.67
CA PHE A 31 12.72 -12.52 13.35
C PHE A 31 13.46 -11.91 14.55
N GLN A 32 13.79 -10.62 14.50
CA GLN A 32 14.39 -9.91 15.63
C GLN A 32 13.42 -9.65 16.77
N GLU A 33 12.16 -9.40 16.46
CA GLU A 33 11.10 -9.14 17.44
C GLU A 33 10.50 -10.41 18.07
N ASP A 34 10.84 -11.59 17.54
CA ASP A 34 10.31 -12.87 17.99
C ASP A 34 11.01 -13.34 19.27
N ARG A 35 10.93 -12.52 20.31
CA ARG A 35 11.39 -12.91 21.65
C ARG A 35 10.37 -13.84 22.30
N PRO A 36 10.83 -14.94 22.93
CA PRO A 36 9.95 -15.79 23.71
C PRO A 36 9.21 -14.94 24.78
N GLY A 37 7.89 -14.98 24.77
CA GLY A 37 7.04 -14.26 25.72
C GLY A 37 6.36 -12.99 25.21
N SER A 38 6.59 -12.57 23.97
CA SER A 38 5.75 -11.54 23.35
C SER A 38 4.40 -12.15 22.98
N ALA A 39 3.43 -12.05 23.86
CA ALA A 39 2.07 -12.50 23.59
C ALA A 39 1.53 -11.82 22.33
N VAL A 40 0.98 -12.59 21.40
CA VAL A 40 0.16 -12.06 20.31
C VAL A 40 -1.07 -11.47 21.00
N PRO A 41 -1.38 -10.19 20.83
CA PRO A 41 -2.58 -9.63 21.39
C PRO A 41 -3.79 -10.44 20.91
N ASP A 42 -4.60 -10.94 21.83
CA ASP A 42 -5.89 -11.51 21.49
C ASP A 42 -6.83 -10.37 21.12
N LEU A 43 -6.82 -10.00 19.86
CA LEU A 43 -7.60 -8.90 19.35
C LEU A 43 -8.89 -9.47 18.79
N ALA A 44 -9.87 -9.62 19.65
CA ALA A 44 -11.20 -10.10 19.30
C ALA A 44 -11.85 -9.22 18.21
N GLU A 45 -11.56 -7.92 18.20
CA GLU A 45 -12.08 -6.98 17.20
C GLU A 45 -10.97 -6.00 16.73
N PRO A 46 -10.47 -6.13 15.51
CA PRO A 46 -9.33 -5.36 15.00
C PRO A 46 -9.57 -3.85 14.94
N PHE A 47 -10.83 -3.41 14.78
CA PHE A 47 -11.15 -1.96 14.74
C PHE A 47 -11.29 -1.31 16.11
N VAL A 48 -11.47 -2.09 17.18
CA VAL A 48 -11.62 -1.57 18.55
C VAL A 48 -10.27 -1.40 19.23
N SER A 49 -9.31 -2.25 18.88
CA SER A 49 -7.94 -2.14 19.36
C SER A 49 -7.13 -1.28 18.41
N ALA A 50 -6.43 -0.29 18.95
CA ALA A 50 -5.52 0.57 18.19
C ALA A 50 -4.33 -0.23 17.62
N LEU A 51 -4.60 -1.05 16.59
CA LEU A 51 -3.54 -1.70 15.83
C LEU A 51 -2.76 -0.64 15.09
N ASP A 52 -1.56 -0.46 15.51
CA ASP A 52 -0.59 0.43 14.89
C ASP A 52 0.41 -0.36 14.02
N ARG A 53 1.37 0.35 13.48
CA ARG A 53 2.43 -0.21 12.66
C ARG A 53 3.21 -1.34 13.36
N THR A 54 3.31 -1.34 14.69
CA THR A 54 4.09 -2.31 15.45
C THR A 54 3.29 -3.54 15.84
N THR A 55 2.01 -3.38 16.09
CA THR A 55 1.11 -4.44 16.56
C THR A 55 0.43 -5.19 15.42
N ARG A 56 0.18 -4.53 14.28
CA ARG A 56 -0.44 -5.14 13.09
C ARG A 56 0.29 -6.37 12.56
N PRO A 57 1.61 -6.38 12.43
CA PRO A 57 2.33 -7.57 11.99
C PRO A 57 2.16 -8.76 12.93
N ARG A 58 2.04 -8.52 14.24
CA ARG A 58 1.79 -9.57 15.23
C ARG A 58 0.40 -10.17 15.08
N TYR A 59 -0.58 -9.37 14.73
CA TYR A 59 -1.94 -9.84 14.44
C TYR A 59 -1.94 -10.91 13.34
N TRP A 60 -1.14 -10.75 12.27
CA TRP A 60 -1.09 -11.67 11.13
C TRP A 60 -0.21 -12.91 11.34
N ARG A 61 0.33 -13.11 12.54
CA ARG A 61 1.11 -14.32 12.87
C ARG A 61 0.25 -15.53 13.21
N GLY A 62 -0.97 -15.30 13.69
CA GLY A 62 -1.88 -16.38 14.08
C GLY A 62 -2.21 -17.31 12.91
N LYS A 63 -2.25 -18.63 13.18
CA LYS A 63 -2.54 -19.63 12.15
C LYS A 63 -3.93 -19.42 11.53
N GLU A 64 -4.90 -19.09 12.35
CA GLU A 64 -6.28 -18.77 11.95
C GLU A 64 -6.35 -17.54 11.04
N ARG A 65 -5.41 -16.61 11.16
CA ARG A 65 -5.33 -15.41 10.31
C ARG A 65 -4.81 -15.72 8.92
N VAL A 66 -3.97 -16.75 8.80
CA VAL A 66 -3.52 -17.25 7.48
C VAL A 66 -4.72 -17.75 6.67
N GLU A 67 -5.65 -18.44 7.30
CA GLU A 67 -6.88 -18.88 6.63
C GLU A 67 -7.78 -17.70 6.22
N ALA A 68 -7.91 -16.70 7.07
CA ALA A 68 -8.64 -15.48 6.73
C ALA A 68 -8.05 -14.72 5.54
N PHE A 69 -6.77 -14.94 5.23
CA PHE A 69 -6.09 -14.36 4.08
C PHE A 69 -6.27 -15.14 2.76
N ARG A 70 -6.77 -16.36 2.83
CA ARG A 70 -6.88 -17.25 1.66
C ARG A 70 -7.64 -16.63 0.49
N TRP A 71 -8.65 -15.82 0.77
CA TRP A 71 -9.41 -15.11 -0.28
C TRP A 71 -8.52 -14.24 -1.17
N PHE A 72 -7.46 -13.65 -0.62
CA PHE A 72 -6.57 -12.77 -1.38
C PHE A 72 -5.73 -13.54 -2.42
N VAL A 73 -5.40 -14.80 -2.12
CA VAL A 73 -4.60 -15.66 -3.00
C VAL A 73 -5.45 -16.68 -3.76
N SER A 74 -6.78 -16.63 -3.63
CA SER A 74 -7.71 -17.57 -4.29
C SER A 74 -8.11 -17.16 -5.71
N GLY A 75 -7.61 -16.02 -6.21
CA GLY A 75 -7.86 -15.56 -7.57
C GLY A 75 -7.18 -16.40 -8.64
N GLY A 76 -7.40 -16.05 -9.90
CA GLY A 76 -6.68 -16.61 -11.03
C GLY A 76 -5.19 -16.28 -10.96
N SER A 77 -4.37 -17.11 -11.58
CA SER A 77 -2.94 -16.84 -11.78
C SER A 77 -2.70 -16.40 -13.21
N ILE A 78 -1.71 -15.55 -13.39
CA ILE A 78 -1.17 -15.18 -14.69
C ILE A 78 0.31 -15.55 -14.75
N THR A 79 0.83 -15.81 -15.93
CA THR A 79 2.26 -16.05 -16.10
C THR A 79 3.06 -14.76 -15.99
N TYR A 80 4.38 -14.89 -15.85
CA TYR A 80 5.26 -13.73 -15.85
C TYR A 80 5.16 -12.97 -17.19
N GLU A 81 5.12 -13.68 -18.30
CA GLU A 81 4.99 -13.12 -19.65
C GLU A 81 3.69 -12.34 -19.81
N GLU A 82 2.57 -12.90 -19.34
CA GLU A 82 1.28 -12.21 -19.33
C GLU A 82 1.33 -10.95 -18.46
N ALA A 83 1.96 -11.01 -17.29
CA ALA A 83 2.10 -9.84 -16.42
C ALA A 83 2.91 -8.73 -17.09
N CYS A 84 3.99 -9.07 -17.82
CA CYS A 84 4.81 -8.11 -18.56
C CYS A 84 4.05 -7.42 -19.71
N THR A 85 2.92 -7.97 -20.17
CA THR A 85 2.10 -7.30 -21.20
C THR A 85 1.43 -6.02 -20.69
N TYR A 86 1.31 -5.88 -19.36
CA TYR A 86 0.78 -4.67 -18.72
C TYR A 86 1.85 -3.60 -18.51
N ASP A 87 3.11 -3.90 -18.82
CA ASP A 87 4.19 -2.93 -18.71
C ASP A 87 3.90 -1.72 -19.60
N GLN A 88 4.00 -0.56 -19.01
CA GLN A 88 3.84 0.66 -19.79
C GLN A 88 5.10 0.92 -20.58
N SER A 89 4.94 1.19 -21.88
CA SER A 89 6.02 1.63 -22.75
C SER A 89 6.45 3.07 -22.41
N CYS A 90 6.92 3.23 -21.17
CA CYS A 90 7.49 4.50 -20.74
C CYS A 90 8.97 4.54 -21.11
N SER A 91 9.39 5.65 -21.68
CA SER A 91 10.80 6.01 -21.76
C SER A 91 11.46 5.81 -20.39
N GLN A 92 12.70 5.34 -20.37
CA GLN A 92 13.43 5.09 -19.12
C GLN A 92 13.80 6.36 -18.37
N ASP A 93 13.63 7.53 -18.98
CA ASP A 93 13.91 8.80 -18.32
C ASP A 93 12.82 9.19 -17.31
N ASP A 94 13.24 9.68 -16.17
CA ASP A 94 12.36 10.05 -15.06
C ASP A 94 11.35 11.16 -15.42
N GLY A 95 11.73 12.07 -16.31
CA GLY A 95 10.84 13.14 -16.76
C GLY A 95 9.65 12.60 -17.57
N SER A 96 9.87 11.60 -18.42
CA SER A 96 8.81 10.93 -19.16
C SER A 96 7.91 10.10 -18.26
N ARG A 97 8.48 9.40 -17.29
CA ARG A 97 7.72 8.66 -16.26
C ARG A 97 6.83 9.60 -15.46
N LEU A 98 7.38 10.72 -14.98
CA LEU A 98 6.60 11.72 -14.26
C LEU A 98 5.45 12.28 -15.11
N ARG A 99 5.71 12.61 -16.38
CA ARG A 99 4.67 13.10 -17.30
C ARG A 99 3.56 12.07 -17.52
N ALA A 100 3.90 10.79 -17.64
CA ALA A 100 2.92 9.71 -17.77
C ALA A 100 2.04 9.60 -16.51
N CYS A 101 2.63 9.62 -15.32
CA CYS A 101 1.90 9.63 -14.06
C CYS A 101 0.96 10.84 -13.95
N LEU A 102 1.44 12.04 -14.22
CA LEU A 102 0.63 13.26 -14.16
C LEU A 102 -0.52 13.22 -15.18
N THR A 103 -0.29 12.67 -16.37
CA THR A 103 -1.32 12.50 -17.39
C THR A 103 -2.39 11.53 -16.94
N THR A 104 -2.01 10.42 -16.33
CA THR A 104 -2.93 9.43 -15.79
C THR A 104 -3.77 10.02 -14.65
N LEU A 105 -3.15 10.74 -13.71
CA LEU A 105 -3.86 11.42 -12.64
C LEU A 105 -4.85 12.47 -13.18
N LYS A 106 -4.44 13.23 -14.19
CA LYS A 106 -5.31 14.23 -14.83
C LYS A 106 -6.56 13.60 -15.45
N LYS A 107 -6.44 12.41 -16.05
CA LYS A 107 -7.57 11.65 -16.62
C LYS A 107 -8.59 11.21 -15.57
N GLN A 108 -8.17 11.06 -14.30
CA GLN A 108 -9.08 10.72 -13.20
C GLN A 108 -9.99 11.90 -12.78
N GLY A 109 -9.73 13.10 -13.27
CA GLY A 109 -10.57 14.28 -13.04
C GLY A 109 -10.16 15.12 -11.83
N ARG A 110 -11.08 16.00 -11.42
CA ARG A 110 -10.80 16.97 -10.35
C ARG A 110 -10.48 16.27 -9.01
N GLY A 111 -9.46 16.78 -8.35
CA GLY A 111 -9.01 16.29 -7.02
C GLY A 111 -7.92 15.23 -7.08
N TYR A 112 -7.57 14.72 -8.27
CA TYR A 112 -6.42 13.81 -8.46
C TYR A 112 -5.15 14.54 -8.92
N TYR A 113 -5.15 15.86 -8.99
CA TYR A 113 -3.93 16.61 -9.24
C TYR A 113 -3.02 16.59 -8.00
N PRO A 114 -1.73 16.39 -8.18
CA PRO A 114 -0.79 16.41 -7.07
C PRO A 114 -0.54 17.86 -6.61
N VAL A 115 -0.57 18.04 -5.30
CA VAL A 115 -0.06 19.24 -4.65
C VAL A 115 1.34 18.92 -4.15
N VAL A 116 2.31 19.67 -4.62
CA VAL A 116 3.72 19.45 -4.27
C VAL A 116 4.14 20.54 -3.28
N TYR A 117 4.55 20.09 -2.10
CA TYR A 117 5.17 20.96 -1.10
C TYR A 117 6.67 20.71 -1.07
N ARG A 118 7.44 21.77 -1.24
CA ARG A 118 8.89 21.76 -1.12
C ARG A 118 9.30 22.63 0.06
N PRO A 119 9.75 22.04 1.18
CA PRO A 119 10.30 22.82 2.29
C PRO A 119 11.53 23.59 1.83
N LYS A 120 11.63 24.85 2.21
CA LYS A 120 12.85 25.63 2.00
C LYS A 120 13.85 25.23 3.07
N ASN A 121 14.97 24.66 2.65
CA ASN A 121 16.07 24.29 3.53
C ASN A 121 17.39 24.63 2.85
N GLU A 122 18.12 25.56 3.44
CA GLU A 122 19.38 26.07 2.88
C GLU A 122 20.46 24.98 2.80
N LEU A 123 20.55 24.10 3.81
CA LEU A 123 21.48 22.99 3.82
C LEU A 123 21.21 22.02 2.68
N GLN A 124 19.95 21.65 2.44
CA GLN A 124 19.58 20.77 1.32
C GLN A 124 19.95 21.39 -0.02
N ASN A 125 19.71 22.70 -0.19
CA ASN A 125 20.08 23.41 -1.41
C ASN A 125 21.60 23.43 -1.59
N ALA A 126 22.37 23.68 -0.51
CA ALA A 126 23.83 23.69 -0.55
C ALA A 126 24.42 22.31 -0.88
N LEU A 127 23.77 21.23 -0.44
CA LEU A 127 24.16 19.85 -0.72
C LEU A 127 23.64 19.32 -2.06
N GLY A 128 22.84 20.10 -2.80
CA GLY A 128 22.40 19.74 -4.13
C GLY A 128 21.27 18.69 -4.20
N PHE A 129 20.53 18.48 -3.11
CA PHE A 129 19.38 17.58 -3.14
C PHE A 129 18.09 18.29 -2.73
N PHE A 130 16.96 17.70 -3.10
CA PHE A 130 15.64 18.26 -2.87
C PHE A 130 14.78 17.28 -2.08
N VAL A 131 14.03 17.81 -1.09
CA VAL A 131 12.97 17.09 -0.41
C VAL A 131 11.65 17.63 -0.88
N VAL A 132 10.73 16.77 -1.25
CA VAL A 132 9.37 17.15 -1.63
C VAL A 132 8.37 16.25 -0.94
N GLN A 133 7.22 16.82 -0.59
CA GLN A 133 6.02 16.07 -0.21
C GLN A 133 4.99 16.21 -1.32
N VAL A 134 4.35 15.11 -1.67
CA VAL A 134 3.27 15.12 -2.66
C VAL A 134 1.98 14.69 -1.97
N PHE A 135 0.95 15.49 -2.14
CA PHE A 135 -0.38 15.22 -1.64
C PHE A 135 -1.37 15.18 -2.80
N ILE A 136 -2.20 14.15 -2.85
CA ILE A 136 -3.25 14.00 -3.86
C ILE A 136 -4.59 13.98 -3.11
N PRO A 137 -5.39 15.07 -3.17
CA PRO A 137 -6.55 15.25 -2.28
C PRO A 137 -7.59 14.12 -2.32
N LYS A 138 -7.84 13.54 -3.48
CA LYS A 138 -8.80 12.45 -3.65
C LYS A 138 -8.20 11.05 -3.57
N ALA A 139 -6.88 10.92 -3.41
CA ALA A 139 -6.29 9.61 -3.20
C ALA A 139 -6.72 9.08 -1.83
N PHE A 140 -7.04 7.79 -1.79
CA PHE A 140 -7.35 7.14 -0.53
C PHE A 140 -6.06 7.06 0.31
N PRO A 141 -6.03 7.65 1.51
CA PRO A 141 -4.82 7.63 2.32
C PRO A 141 -4.59 6.21 2.89
N LEU A 142 -3.34 5.79 2.92
CA LEU A 142 -2.95 4.66 3.73
C LEU A 142 -2.96 5.09 5.20
N TYR A 143 -3.81 4.48 6.01
CA TYR A 143 -3.85 4.74 7.43
C TYR A 143 -2.87 3.84 8.18
N LEU A 144 -2.18 4.41 9.15
CA LEU A 144 -1.20 3.69 9.97
C LEU A 144 -1.82 3.10 11.25
N VAL A 145 -3.00 3.56 11.61
CA VAL A 145 -3.74 3.15 12.80
C VAL A 145 -5.14 2.69 12.38
N GLU A 146 -5.50 1.46 12.72
CA GLU A 146 -6.68 0.79 12.15
C GLU A 146 -8.00 1.54 12.41
N HIS A 147 -8.19 2.12 13.59
CA HIS A 147 -9.43 2.84 13.88
C HIS A 147 -9.65 4.09 13.01
N LEU A 148 -8.60 4.58 12.33
CA LEU A 148 -8.72 5.66 11.36
C LEU A 148 -9.19 5.18 9.99
N GLY A 149 -9.16 3.87 9.73
CA GLY A 149 -9.65 3.25 8.49
C GLY A 149 -11.16 3.27 8.31
N THR A 150 -11.90 3.66 9.36
CA THR A 150 -13.37 3.77 9.31
C THR A 150 -13.89 4.98 8.56
N PHE A 151 -13.01 5.86 8.07
CA PHE A 151 -13.44 7.01 7.28
C PHE A 151 -14.07 6.54 5.96
N GLU A 152 -15.31 6.94 5.75
CA GLU A 152 -15.98 6.73 4.47
C GLU A 152 -15.18 7.37 3.34
N SER A 153 -14.77 6.56 2.39
CA SER A 153 -14.11 7.04 1.19
C SER A 153 -15.11 7.11 0.03
N VAL A 154 -15.40 8.32 -0.43
CA VAL A 154 -16.21 8.54 -1.63
C VAL A 154 -15.65 7.73 -2.80
N ARG A 155 -14.33 7.64 -2.93
CA ARG A 155 -13.68 6.87 -4.00
C ARG A 155 -13.97 5.37 -3.92
N LEU A 156 -13.95 4.78 -2.72
CA LEU A 156 -14.28 3.36 -2.57
C LEU A 156 -15.73 3.10 -2.93
N LYS A 157 -16.62 4.00 -2.55
CA LYS A 157 -18.04 3.93 -2.91
C LYS A 157 -18.21 4.02 -4.43
N GLU A 158 -17.66 5.04 -5.07
CA GLU A 158 -17.70 5.22 -6.53
C GLU A 158 -17.12 3.99 -7.27
N PHE A 159 -16.02 3.41 -6.74
CA PHE A 159 -15.44 2.20 -7.31
C PHE A 159 -16.39 1.00 -7.17
N ALA A 160 -16.96 0.77 -6.00
CA ALA A 160 -17.90 -0.32 -5.77
C ALA A 160 -19.13 -0.20 -6.69
N GLU A 161 -19.71 0.99 -6.80
CA GLU A 161 -20.82 1.29 -7.70
C GLU A 161 -20.45 1.04 -9.17
N SER A 162 -19.24 1.43 -9.60
CA SER A 162 -18.75 1.19 -10.96
C SER A 162 -18.59 -0.31 -11.29
N LYS A 163 -18.50 -1.15 -10.27
CA LYS A 163 -18.46 -2.62 -10.37
C LYS A 163 -19.84 -3.27 -10.20
N GLY A 164 -20.91 -2.47 -10.10
CA GLY A 164 -22.26 -2.99 -9.90
C GLY A 164 -22.52 -3.54 -8.50
N MET A 165 -21.67 -3.21 -7.53
CA MET A 165 -21.86 -3.62 -6.14
C MET A 165 -22.91 -2.72 -5.49
N THR A 166 -24.06 -3.28 -5.13
CA THR A 166 -25.14 -2.58 -4.43
C THR A 166 -24.93 -2.53 -2.92
N GLU A 167 -24.22 -3.53 -2.41
CA GLU A 167 -23.81 -3.59 -1.01
C GLU A 167 -22.29 -3.76 -0.94
N TRP A 168 -21.65 -2.89 -0.22
CA TRP A 168 -20.22 -3.00 0.05
C TRP A 168 -19.95 -2.70 1.52
N ARG A 169 -18.96 -3.37 2.05
CA ARG A 169 -18.49 -3.15 3.43
C ARG A 169 -16.98 -3.01 3.40
N LEU A 170 -16.47 -2.16 4.26
CA LEU A 170 -15.04 -2.17 4.51
C LEU A 170 -14.63 -3.55 5.06
N ASN A 171 -13.49 -4.03 4.62
CA ASN A 171 -12.91 -5.25 5.17
C ASN A 171 -12.66 -5.03 6.68
N PRO A 172 -13.27 -5.84 7.56
CA PRO A 172 -13.08 -5.69 9.01
C PRO A 172 -11.68 -6.10 9.48
N LEU A 173 -10.93 -6.79 8.63
CA LEU A 173 -9.56 -7.19 8.96
C LEU A 173 -8.61 -6.01 8.76
N PRO A 174 -7.60 -5.89 9.64
CA PRO A 174 -6.58 -4.86 9.46
C PRO A 174 -5.86 -5.04 8.15
N HIS A 175 -5.43 -3.94 7.53
CA HIS A 175 -4.63 -4.07 6.33
C HIS A 175 -3.27 -4.73 6.64
N MET A 176 -2.74 -5.46 5.68
CA MET A 176 -1.55 -6.30 5.87
C MET A 176 -0.24 -5.58 5.63
N PHE A 177 -0.28 -4.39 5.06
CA PHE A 177 0.90 -3.58 4.80
C PHE A 177 1.38 -2.91 6.08
N THR A 178 2.68 -2.84 6.27
CA THR A 178 3.35 -2.24 7.44
C THR A 178 3.93 -0.88 7.12
#